data_df49d5c086cefe9665f6943c3f7c158a
#
_entry.id   df49d5c086cefe9665f6943c3f7c158a
#
_cell.length_a   1.000
_cell.length_b   1.000
_cell.length_c   1.000
_cell.angle_alpha   90.00
_cell.angle_beta   90.00
_cell.angle_gamma   90.00
#
_symmetry.space_group_name_H-M   'P 1'
#
loop_
_entity.id
_entity.type
_entity.pdbx_description
1 polymer ?
#
loop_
_entity_poly.entity_id
_entity_poly.type
_entity_poly.pdbx_seq_one_letter_code
_entity_poly.pdbx_strand_id
1 'polypeptide(L)'
;MKDEFYFPSKDGNTEIHTIEWKPEGQVKAVLQLSHGMVEYVDRYSEFAEYLCEKGFYVVGNDHLGHGKSVQSKSEYGFFNEKYGNACVLGDLHTLRQRTMKKYPDVPYFMLGHSMGSSLLRQYIQMYGNGLSGAIIMGTMSEQNKTELKLGKDLCRILAVLKGWHYRSKLVDKMVNGPFCKKFKPARTRADWVTSDTEKLDQYVSDPLCSFVFTVNAYYQMFCGIQQ
;
A
#
# COMPACT_ATOMS: atom_id res chain seq x y z
N MET A 1 18.40 -10.50 9.83
CA MET A 1 18.16 -11.54 8.78
C MET A 1 16.88 -11.17 8.03
N LYS A 2 16.89 -11.20 6.69
CA LYS A 2 15.74 -10.93 5.82
C LYS A 2 15.24 -12.22 5.18
N ASP A 3 13.94 -12.51 5.29
CA ASP A 3 13.29 -13.69 4.69
C ASP A 3 12.02 -13.28 3.96
N GLU A 4 11.62 -14.09 2.96
CA GLU A 4 10.39 -13.90 2.19
C GLU A 4 9.46 -15.11 2.36
N PHE A 5 8.16 -14.85 2.38
CA PHE A 5 7.14 -15.90 2.37
C PHE A 5 5.86 -15.41 1.69
N TYR A 6 4.96 -16.34 1.44
CA TYR A 6 3.66 -16.05 0.83
C TYR A 6 2.52 -16.57 1.70
N PHE A 7 1.35 -15.96 1.56
CA PHE A 7 0.10 -16.46 2.13
C PHE A 7 -1.09 -16.13 1.21
N PRO A 8 -2.17 -16.95 1.22
CA PRO A 8 -3.34 -16.71 0.38
C PRO A 8 -4.02 -15.40 0.70
N SER A 9 -4.30 -14.59 -0.32
CA SER A 9 -5.06 -13.35 -0.21
C SER A 9 -6.53 -13.62 0.13
N LYS A 10 -7.19 -12.60 0.68
CA LYS A 10 -8.64 -12.57 0.85
C LYS A 10 -9.42 -12.45 -0.47
N ASP A 11 -8.75 -12.21 -1.58
CA ASP A 11 -9.37 -12.27 -2.91
C ASP A 11 -9.66 -13.71 -3.38
N GLY A 12 -9.08 -14.70 -2.71
CA GLY A 12 -9.26 -16.14 -2.98
C GLY A 12 -8.42 -16.68 -4.13
N ASN A 13 -7.62 -15.86 -4.81
CA ASN A 13 -6.90 -16.25 -6.02
C ASN A 13 -5.40 -15.95 -6.00
N THR A 14 -4.99 -14.92 -5.25
CA THR A 14 -3.61 -14.40 -5.29
C THR A 14 -2.82 -14.83 -4.05
N GLU A 15 -1.55 -15.13 -4.22
CA GLU A 15 -0.61 -15.31 -3.12
C GLU A 15 0.03 -13.96 -2.78
N ILE A 16 -0.08 -13.55 -1.52
CA ILE A 16 0.46 -12.29 -1.02
C ILE A 16 1.91 -12.48 -0.62
N HIS A 17 2.79 -11.82 -1.34
CA HIS A 17 4.22 -11.76 -1.05
C HIS A 17 4.48 -10.93 0.20
N THR A 18 5.35 -11.41 1.06
CA THR A 18 5.67 -10.81 2.36
C THR A 18 7.15 -10.88 2.62
N ILE A 19 7.71 -9.83 3.19
CA ILE A 19 9.09 -9.78 3.67
C ILE A 19 9.07 -9.60 5.18
N GLU A 20 9.92 -10.37 5.87
CA GLU A 20 10.20 -10.18 7.28
C GLU A 20 11.69 -9.90 7.50
N TRP A 21 11.99 -8.93 8.36
CA TRP A 21 13.33 -8.61 8.83
C TRP A 21 13.40 -8.91 10.32
N LYS A 22 14.35 -9.78 10.67
CA LYS A 22 14.51 -10.30 12.03
C LYS A 22 15.72 -9.64 12.69
N PRO A 23 15.57 -9.08 13.89
CA PRO A 23 16.72 -8.62 14.68
C PRO A 23 17.57 -9.80 15.15
N GLU A 24 18.81 -9.54 15.49
CA GLU A 24 19.62 -10.46 16.26
C GLU A 24 19.19 -10.40 17.73
N GLY A 25 18.93 -11.56 18.32
CA GLY A 25 18.53 -11.68 19.72
C GLY A 25 17.03 -11.45 19.99
N GLN A 26 16.71 -10.93 21.17
CA GLN A 26 15.31 -10.80 21.62
C GLN A 26 14.55 -9.71 20.86
N VAL A 27 13.36 -10.05 20.38
CA VAL A 27 12.44 -9.10 19.76
C VAL A 27 11.82 -8.20 20.85
N LYS A 28 12.03 -6.89 20.76
CA LYS A 28 11.49 -5.88 21.69
C LYS A 28 10.12 -5.36 21.25
N ALA A 29 9.89 -5.26 19.96
CA ALA A 29 8.64 -4.79 19.37
C ALA A 29 8.50 -5.30 17.93
N VAL A 30 7.27 -5.32 17.45
CA VAL A 30 6.93 -5.60 16.05
C VAL A 30 6.51 -4.30 15.37
N LEU A 31 7.02 -4.07 14.15
CA LEU A 31 6.50 -3.05 13.24
C LEU A 31 5.99 -3.71 11.96
N GLN A 32 4.70 -3.58 11.68
CA GLN A 32 4.12 -3.98 10.40
C GLN A 32 4.02 -2.78 9.46
N LEU A 33 4.51 -2.93 8.22
CA LEU A 33 4.51 -1.91 7.19
C LEU A 33 3.32 -2.07 6.24
N SER A 34 2.69 -0.96 5.89
CA SER A 34 1.67 -0.83 4.84
C SER A 34 2.13 0.24 3.86
N HIS A 35 2.62 -0.19 2.70
CA HIS A 35 3.24 0.68 1.69
C HIS A 35 2.22 1.52 0.91
N GLY A 36 2.71 2.49 0.15
CA GLY A 36 1.90 3.40 -0.66
C GLY A 36 1.47 2.84 -2.02
N MET A 37 0.82 3.68 -2.80
CA MET A 37 0.41 3.37 -4.16
C MET A 37 1.63 3.27 -5.09
N VAL A 38 1.64 2.27 -5.98
CA VAL A 38 2.68 2.10 -7.02
C VAL A 38 4.09 2.03 -6.41
N GLU A 39 4.19 1.27 -5.33
CA GLU A 39 5.44 0.87 -4.69
C GLU A 39 5.29 -0.55 -4.10
N TYR A 40 6.26 -1.05 -3.38
CA TYR A 40 6.27 -2.40 -2.80
C TYR A 40 7.12 -2.45 -1.53
N VAL A 41 6.95 -3.50 -0.74
CA VAL A 41 7.47 -3.58 0.63
C VAL A 41 9.00 -3.58 0.70
N ASP A 42 9.70 -4.15 -0.28
CA ASP A 42 11.17 -4.22 -0.27
C ASP A 42 11.86 -2.83 -0.32
N ARG A 43 11.17 -1.80 -0.78
CA ARG A 43 11.67 -0.42 -0.74
C ARG A 43 11.92 0.12 0.68
N TYR A 44 11.38 -0.57 1.67
CA TYR A 44 11.57 -0.23 3.10
C TYR A 44 12.75 -0.98 3.75
N SER A 45 13.55 -1.75 2.98
CA SER A 45 14.64 -2.59 3.51
C SER A 45 15.64 -1.81 4.38
N GLU A 46 16.16 -0.67 3.91
CA GLU A 46 17.11 0.16 4.68
C GLU A 46 16.52 0.58 6.04
N PHE A 47 15.27 1.00 6.05
CA PHE A 47 14.56 1.38 7.26
C PHE A 47 14.29 0.19 8.18
N ALA A 48 13.90 -0.94 7.60
CA ALA A 48 13.63 -2.16 8.35
C ALA A 48 14.91 -2.72 8.98
N GLU A 49 16.02 -2.72 8.25
CA GLU A 49 17.33 -3.14 8.75
C GLU A 49 17.81 -2.25 9.90
N TYR A 50 17.69 -0.94 9.76
CA TYR A 50 17.99 -0.01 10.87
C TYR A 50 17.15 -0.32 12.13
N LEU A 51 15.87 -0.62 11.98
CA LEU A 51 15.01 -0.97 13.10
C LEU A 51 15.36 -2.34 13.70
N CYS A 52 15.80 -3.29 12.89
CA CYS A 52 16.30 -4.57 13.38
C CYS A 52 17.50 -4.40 14.31
N GLU A 53 18.42 -3.49 14.00
CA GLU A 53 19.54 -3.15 14.90
C GLU A 53 19.07 -2.62 16.27
N LYS A 54 17.87 -2.05 16.34
CA LYS A 54 17.25 -1.57 17.59
C LYS A 54 16.42 -2.64 18.30
N GLY A 55 16.34 -3.84 17.73
CA GLY A 55 15.60 -4.98 18.30
C GLY A 55 14.14 -5.07 17.83
N PHE A 56 13.75 -4.37 16.77
CA PHE A 56 12.42 -4.53 16.17
C PHE A 56 12.39 -5.70 15.20
N TYR A 57 11.35 -6.49 15.26
CA TYR A 57 10.96 -7.34 14.15
C TYR A 57 10.10 -6.51 13.20
N VAL A 58 10.53 -6.41 11.95
CA VAL A 58 9.80 -5.66 10.92
C VAL A 58 9.20 -6.63 9.92
N VAL A 59 7.96 -6.40 9.51
CA VAL A 59 7.27 -7.24 8.53
C VAL A 59 6.36 -6.37 7.66
N GLY A 60 6.22 -6.73 6.40
CA GLY A 60 5.27 -6.08 5.50
C GLY A 60 4.99 -6.95 4.29
N ASN A 61 3.83 -6.76 3.70
CA ASN A 61 3.46 -7.45 2.47
C ASN A 61 3.35 -6.46 1.31
N ASP A 62 3.60 -6.94 0.10
CA ASP A 62 3.12 -6.27 -1.09
C ASP A 62 1.59 -6.33 -1.09
N HIS A 63 0.93 -5.18 -1.19
CA HIS A 63 -0.52 -5.15 -1.30
C HIS A 63 -0.98 -5.87 -2.57
N LEU A 64 -2.17 -6.44 -2.54
CA LEU A 64 -2.80 -7.02 -3.73
C LEU A 64 -2.68 -6.07 -4.93
N GLY A 65 -2.23 -6.56 -6.07
CA GLY A 65 -1.96 -5.76 -7.26
C GLY A 65 -0.64 -4.96 -7.23
N HIS A 66 0.28 -5.26 -6.31
CA HIS A 66 1.58 -4.60 -6.19
C HIS A 66 2.71 -5.61 -6.04
N GLY A 67 3.94 -5.18 -6.35
CA GLY A 67 5.16 -5.95 -6.15
C GLY A 67 5.07 -7.37 -6.73
N LYS A 68 5.25 -8.38 -5.87
CA LYS A 68 5.10 -9.79 -6.24
C LYS A 68 3.70 -10.37 -5.91
N SER A 69 2.77 -9.55 -5.39
CA SER A 69 1.38 -9.95 -5.08
C SER A 69 0.46 -9.77 -6.28
N VAL A 70 0.83 -10.36 -7.41
CA VAL A 70 0.11 -10.37 -8.68
C VAL A 70 0.23 -11.75 -9.33
N GLN A 71 -0.79 -12.20 -10.05
CA GLN A 71 -0.72 -13.44 -10.85
C GLN A 71 -0.04 -13.20 -12.20
N SER A 72 -0.18 -11.98 -12.73
CA SER A 72 0.39 -11.59 -14.03
C SER A 72 0.61 -10.07 -14.07
N LYS A 73 1.35 -9.61 -15.09
CA LYS A 73 1.58 -8.17 -15.31
C LYS A 73 0.30 -7.37 -15.57
N SER A 74 -0.77 -7.99 -16.03
CA SER A 74 -2.08 -7.34 -16.23
C SER A 74 -2.74 -6.94 -14.91
N GLU A 75 -2.40 -7.64 -13.80
CA GLU A 75 -2.97 -7.42 -12.48
C GLU A 75 -2.34 -6.27 -11.69
N TYR A 76 -1.23 -5.69 -12.16
CA TYR A 76 -0.69 -4.52 -11.48
C TYR A 76 -1.72 -3.40 -11.38
N GLY A 77 -1.91 -2.88 -10.16
CA GLY A 77 -2.90 -1.86 -9.87
C GLY A 77 -4.35 -2.33 -10.02
N PHE A 78 -4.60 -3.62 -9.84
CA PHE A 78 -5.93 -4.20 -9.73
C PHE A 78 -6.07 -4.89 -8.38
N PHE A 79 -7.17 -4.66 -7.65
CA PHE A 79 -7.38 -5.28 -6.35
C PHE A 79 -8.32 -6.48 -6.43
N ASN A 80 -9.62 -6.22 -6.60
CA ASN A 80 -10.66 -7.23 -6.80
C ASN A 80 -11.92 -6.48 -7.26
N GLU A 81 -12.74 -7.08 -8.11
CA GLU A 81 -13.91 -6.37 -8.66
C GLU A 81 -14.90 -5.90 -7.60
N LYS A 82 -15.20 -6.76 -6.64
CA LYS A 82 -16.30 -6.50 -5.68
C LYS A 82 -15.80 -5.93 -4.35
N TYR A 83 -14.73 -6.51 -3.81
CA TYR A 83 -14.33 -6.31 -2.42
C TYR A 83 -12.86 -5.91 -2.28
N GLY A 84 -12.27 -5.27 -3.30
CA GLY A 84 -10.84 -5.01 -3.38
C GLY A 84 -10.26 -4.32 -2.16
N ASN A 85 -10.89 -3.25 -1.67
CA ASN A 85 -10.46 -2.56 -0.44
C ASN A 85 -10.52 -3.48 0.79
N ALA A 86 -11.59 -4.26 0.93
CA ALA A 86 -11.74 -5.21 2.03
C ALA A 86 -10.73 -6.37 1.95
N CYS A 87 -10.39 -6.83 0.74
CA CYS A 87 -9.35 -7.83 0.54
C CYS A 87 -7.99 -7.32 1.03
N VAL A 88 -7.59 -6.11 0.62
CA VAL A 88 -6.31 -5.50 1.05
C VAL A 88 -6.26 -5.33 2.57
N LEU A 89 -7.34 -4.86 3.20
CA LEU A 89 -7.43 -4.75 4.67
C LEU A 89 -7.38 -6.13 5.36
N GLY A 90 -8.05 -7.11 4.78
CA GLY A 90 -8.06 -8.49 5.27
C GLY A 90 -6.70 -9.17 5.16
N ASP A 91 -5.93 -8.85 4.13
CA ASP A 91 -4.56 -9.36 3.96
C ASP A 91 -3.62 -8.75 5.00
N LEU A 92 -3.71 -7.43 5.25
CA LEU A 92 -3.01 -6.79 6.37
C LEU A 92 -3.34 -7.44 7.72
N HIS A 93 -4.62 -7.77 7.94
CA HIS A 93 -5.07 -8.41 9.16
C HIS A 93 -4.57 -9.87 9.27
N THR A 94 -4.56 -10.59 8.17
CA THR A 94 -4.00 -11.95 8.11
C THR A 94 -2.53 -11.95 8.49
N LEU A 95 -1.75 -11.01 7.94
CA LEU A 95 -0.33 -10.86 8.29
C LEU A 95 -0.14 -10.55 9.78
N ARG A 96 -0.92 -9.60 10.32
CA ARG A 96 -0.88 -9.29 11.76
C ARG A 96 -1.17 -10.52 12.62
N GLN A 97 -2.24 -11.25 12.31
CA GLN A 97 -2.61 -12.44 13.07
C GLN A 97 -1.51 -13.51 13.06
N ARG A 98 -0.86 -13.72 11.92
CA ARG A 98 0.28 -14.64 11.79
C ARG A 98 1.47 -14.18 12.63
N THR A 99 1.78 -12.88 12.58
CA THR A 99 2.91 -12.30 13.32
C THR A 99 2.65 -12.31 14.83
N MET A 100 1.44 -11.98 15.28
CA MET A 100 1.07 -12.06 16.70
C MET A 100 1.12 -13.48 17.27
N LYS A 101 0.83 -14.50 16.47
CA LYS A 101 1.02 -15.90 16.90
C LYS A 101 2.50 -16.24 17.12
N LYS A 102 3.39 -15.62 16.33
CA LYS A 102 4.84 -15.80 16.44
C LYS A 102 5.43 -15.02 17.62
N TYR A 103 4.87 -13.85 17.93
CA TYR A 103 5.31 -12.93 18.98
C TYR A 103 4.11 -12.43 19.81
N PRO A 104 3.50 -13.28 20.68
CA PRO A 104 2.23 -12.96 21.34
C PRO A 104 2.34 -11.83 22.39
N ASP A 105 3.48 -11.73 23.08
CA ASP A 105 3.67 -10.82 24.23
C ASP A 105 4.52 -9.59 23.88
N VAL A 106 4.65 -9.29 22.59
CA VAL A 106 5.51 -8.20 22.12
C VAL A 106 4.65 -7.03 21.65
N PRO A 107 4.99 -5.77 22.04
CA PRO A 107 4.28 -4.58 21.54
C PRO A 107 4.22 -4.54 20.01
N TYR A 108 3.01 -4.30 19.49
CA TYR A 108 2.74 -4.33 18.05
C TYR A 108 2.40 -2.96 17.52
N PHE A 109 3.21 -2.48 16.58
CA PHE A 109 3.01 -1.20 15.90
C PHE A 109 2.72 -1.42 14.42
N MET A 110 1.99 -0.49 13.82
CA MET A 110 1.81 -0.44 12.36
C MET A 110 2.21 0.92 11.81
N LEU A 111 2.88 0.92 10.66
CA LEU A 111 3.19 2.12 9.89
C LEU A 111 2.51 2.04 8.53
N GLY A 112 1.74 3.06 8.19
CA GLY A 112 1.16 3.23 6.87
C GLY A 112 1.65 4.49 6.20
N HIS A 113 2.13 4.37 4.96
CA HIS A 113 2.58 5.49 4.15
C HIS A 113 1.64 5.75 2.98
N SER A 114 1.26 7.00 2.74
CA SER A 114 0.43 7.42 1.60
C SER A 114 -0.88 6.61 1.51
N MET A 115 -1.11 5.83 0.44
CA MET A 115 -2.24 4.90 0.34
C MET A 115 -2.28 3.95 1.54
N GLY A 116 -1.14 3.40 1.96
CA GLY A 116 -1.03 2.54 3.15
C GLY A 116 -1.46 3.24 4.44
N SER A 117 -1.28 4.56 4.55
CA SER A 117 -1.78 5.34 5.69
C SER A 117 -3.30 5.43 5.70
N SER A 118 -3.92 5.53 4.52
CA SER A 118 -5.39 5.52 4.39
C SER A 118 -5.96 4.14 4.71
N LEU A 119 -5.27 3.08 4.30
CA LEU A 119 -5.60 1.70 4.69
C LEU A 119 -5.45 1.52 6.21
N LEU A 120 -4.37 2.04 6.81
CA LEU A 120 -4.15 1.94 8.25
C LEU A 120 -5.22 2.69 9.05
N ARG A 121 -5.67 3.86 8.60
CA ARG A 121 -6.79 4.59 9.24
C ARG A 121 -8.08 3.77 9.27
N GLN A 122 -8.42 3.08 8.19
CA GLN A 122 -9.56 2.15 8.14
C GLN A 122 -9.31 0.93 9.04
N TYR A 123 -8.08 0.40 8.97
CA TYR A 123 -7.67 -0.75 9.73
C TYR A 123 -7.82 -0.57 11.25
N ILE A 124 -7.39 0.58 11.79
CA ILE A 124 -7.49 0.85 13.24
C ILE A 124 -8.93 0.99 13.71
N GLN A 125 -9.85 1.43 12.86
CA GLN A 125 -11.29 1.47 13.18
C GLN A 125 -11.89 0.07 13.31
N MET A 126 -11.42 -0.89 12.50
CA MET A 126 -11.94 -2.25 12.45
C MET A 126 -11.19 -3.21 13.39
N TYR A 127 -9.87 -3.07 13.48
CA TYR A 127 -8.96 -4.03 14.11
C TYR A 127 -7.93 -3.37 15.02
N GLY A 128 -8.17 -2.14 15.52
CA GLY A 128 -7.21 -1.39 16.30
C GLY A 128 -6.89 -1.98 17.66
N ASN A 129 -7.79 -2.80 18.23
CA ASN A 129 -7.57 -3.42 19.53
C ASN A 129 -6.29 -4.25 19.54
N GLY A 130 -5.48 -4.06 20.62
CA GLY A 130 -4.20 -4.74 20.79
C GLY A 130 -3.05 -4.17 19.95
N LEU A 131 -3.22 -3.04 19.24
CA LEU A 131 -2.11 -2.26 18.72
C LEU A 131 -1.53 -1.38 19.83
N SER A 132 -0.20 -1.36 19.95
CA SER A 132 0.55 -0.47 20.84
C SER A 132 0.66 0.93 20.25
N GLY A 133 0.56 1.08 18.94
CA GLY A 133 0.55 2.37 18.25
C GLY A 133 0.42 2.24 16.73
N ALA A 134 0.05 3.36 16.09
CA ALA A 134 -0.06 3.48 14.65
C ALA A 134 0.64 4.75 14.17
N ILE A 135 1.52 4.61 13.17
CA ILE A 135 2.25 5.71 12.53
C ILE A 135 1.58 5.97 11.18
N ILE A 136 0.94 7.12 11.05
CA ILE A 136 0.20 7.53 9.86
C ILE A 136 1.01 8.60 9.14
N MET A 137 1.68 8.22 8.04
CA MET A 137 2.64 9.05 7.34
C MET A 137 2.16 9.42 5.95
N GLY A 138 2.29 10.70 5.56
CA GLY A 138 1.92 11.19 4.24
C GLY A 138 0.44 10.93 3.91
N THR A 139 -0.44 10.98 4.91
CA THR A 139 -1.87 10.68 4.74
C THR A 139 -2.58 11.75 3.95
N MET A 140 -3.62 11.36 3.24
CA MET A 140 -4.48 12.29 2.53
C MET A 140 -5.30 13.13 3.52
N SER A 141 -5.46 14.42 3.21
CA SER A 141 -6.40 15.29 3.91
C SER A 141 -7.83 14.79 3.74
N GLU A 142 -8.74 15.37 4.51
CA GLU A 142 -10.18 15.14 4.32
C GLU A 142 -10.57 15.45 2.87
N GLN A 143 -11.25 14.51 2.24
CA GLN A 143 -11.66 14.63 0.85
C GLN A 143 -13.13 15.10 0.77
N ASN A 144 -13.43 15.94 -0.20
CA ASN A 144 -14.80 16.36 -0.46
C ASN A 144 -15.64 15.15 -0.90
N LYS A 145 -16.74 14.90 -0.18
CA LYS A 145 -17.65 13.76 -0.46
C LYS A 145 -18.20 13.77 -1.89
N THR A 146 -18.43 14.97 -2.44
CA THR A 146 -18.92 15.12 -3.82
C THR A 146 -17.84 14.73 -4.82
N GLU A 147 -16.59 15.15 -4.61
CA GLU A 147 -15.46 14.78 -5.48
C GLU A 147 -15.19 13.27 -5.45
N LEU A 148 -15.23 12.66 -4.26
CA LEU A 148 -15.11 11.20 -4.11
C LEU A 148 -16.23 10.45 -4.84
N LYS A 149 -17.46 10.95 -4.73
CA LYS A 149 -18.61 10.37 -5.45
C LYS A 149 -18.41 10.47 -6.96
N LEU A 150 -18.06 11.65 -7.48
CA LEU A 150 -17.79 11.84 -8.91
C LEU A 150 -16.63 10.95 -9.41
N GLY A 151 -15.57 10.82 -8.62
CA GLY A 151 -14.47 9.91 -8.94
C GLY A 151 -14.92 8.45 -9.03
N LYS A 152 -15.75 7.98 -8.09
CA LYS A 152 -16.32 6.63 -8.12
C LYS A 152 -17.22 6.41 -9.33
N ASP A 153 -18.11 7.37 -9.60
CA ASP A 153 -19.05 7.27 -10.72
C ASP A 153 -18.33 7.27 -12.07
N LEU A 154 -17.27 8.09 -12.20
CA LEU A 154 -16.40 8.06 -13.39
C LEU A 154 -15.71 6.70 -13.55
N CYS A 155 -15.16 6.13 -12.49
CA CYS A 155 -14.54 4.82 -12.54
C CYS A 155 -15.54 3.72 -12.97
N ARG A 156 -16.78 3.76 -12.45
CA ARG A 156 -17.86 2.83 -12.84
C ARG A 156 -18.22 2.95 -14.33
N ILE A 157 -18.41 4.18 -14.82
CA ILE A 157 -18.72 4.41 -16.23
C ILE A 157 -17.60 3.86 -17.13
N LEU A 158 -16.34 4.14 -16.78
CA LEU A 158 -15.20 3.63 -17.51
C LEU A 158 -15.10 2.11 -17.44
N ALA A 159 -15.42 1.50 -16.30
CA ALA A 159 -15.46 0.06 -16.14
C ALA A 159 -16.54 -0.61 -16.99
N VAL A 160 -17.72 -0.02 -17.10
CA VAL A 160 -18.79 -0.52 -17.99
C VAL A 160 -18.38 -0.46 -19.46
N LEU A 161 -17.68 0.62 -19.86
CA LEU A 161 -17.29 0.83 -21.27
C LEU A 161 -16.02 0.07 -21.68
N LYS A 162 -15.06 -0.14 -20.75
CA LYS A 162 -13.71 -0.63 -21.06
C LYS A 162 -13.23 -1.77 -20.13
N GLY A 163 -14.05 -2.19 -19.19
CA GLY A 163 -13.69 -3.19 -18.18
C GLY A 163 -12.93 -2.62 -16.97
N TRP A 164 -12.95 -3.36 -15.86
CA TRP A 164 -12.33 -2.95 -14.59
C TRP A 164 -10.80 -2.85 -14.65
N HIS A 165 -10.14 -3.54 -15.56
CA HIS A 165 -8.68 -3.47 -15.77
C HIS A 165 -8.22 -2.26 -16.59
N TYR A 166 -9.15 -1.44 -17.09
CA TYR A 166 -8.78 -0.25 -17.86
C TYR A 166 -7.97 0.74 -17.01
N ARG A 167 -6.85 1.22 -17.58
CA ARG A 167 -5.95 2.21 -16.97
C ARG A 167 -6.24 3.60 -17.55
N SER A 168 -6.98 4.40 -16.80
CA SER A 168 -7.43 5.72 -17.25
C SER A 168 -6.41 6.80 -16.92
N LYS A 169 -5.76 7.37 -17.94
CA LYS A 169 -4.90 8.55 -17.77
C LYS A 169 -5.65 9.76 -17.20
N LEU A 170 -6.97 9.86 -17.43
CA LEU A 170 -7.80 10.92 -16.88
C LEU A 170 -7.92 10.78 -15.37
N VAL A 171 -8.30 9.60 -14.87
CA VAL A 171 -8.41 9.33 -13.43
C VAL A 171 -7.06 9.49 -12.74
N ASP A 172 -5.99 8.95 -13.34
CA ASP A 172 -4.62 9.12 -12.84
C ASP A 172 -4.23 10.59 -12.70
N LYS A 173 -4.50 11.41 -13.72
CA LYS A 173 -4.24 12.86 -13.68
C LYS A 173 -5.08 13.59 -12.62
N MET A 174 -6.30 13.15 -12.36
CA MET A 174 -7.14 13.71 -11.29
C MET A 174 -6.55 13.43 -9.91
N VAL A 175 -6.04 12.23 -9.68
CA VAL A 175 -5.49 11.81 -8.39
C VAL A 175 -4.07 12.33 -8.18
N ASN A 176 -3.17 12.13 -9.16
CA ASN A 176 -1.74 12.41 -9.02
C ASN A 176 -1.33 13.79 -9.56
N GLY A 177 -2.12 14.37 -10.45
CA GLY A 177 -1.81 15.66 -11.07
C GLY A 177 -1.63 16.83 -10.10
N PRO A 178 -2.41 16.97 -9.02
CA PRO A 178 -2.21 18.01 -8.02
C PRO A 178 -0.83 17.98 -7.35
N PHE A 179 -0.27 16.79 -7.10
CA PHE A 179 1.08 16.65 -6.52
C PHE A 179 2.15 17.15 -7.49
N CYS A 180 2.07 16.75 -8.76
CA CYS A 180 3.03 17.16 -9.80
C CYS A 180 3.06 18.67 -10.03
N LYS A 181 1.94 19.39 -9.83
CA LYS A 181 1.85 20.83 -10.07
C LYS A 181 2.70 21.66 -9.11
N LYS A 182 2.96 21.16 -7.90
CA LYS A 182 3.73 21.89 -6.87
C LYS A 182 5.24 21.87 -7.11
N PHE A 183 5.73 20.96 -7.96
CA PHE A 183 7.16 20.73 -8.24
C PHE A 183 7.50 21.11 -9.68
N LYS A 184 7.48 22.42 -9.98
CA LYS A 184 7.83 22.96 -11.30
C LYS A 184 9.06 23.86 -11.22
N PRO A 185 9.99 23.78 -12.20
CA PRO A 185 9.98 22.88 -13.36
C PRO A 185 10.26 21.43 -12.94
N ALA A 186 9.41 20.49 -13.39
CA ALA A 186 9.57 19.08 -13.05
C ALA A 186 10.55 18.39 -14.01
N ARG A 187 11.46 17.59 -13.48
CA ARG A 187 12.37 16.71 -14.24
C ARG A 187 11.64 15.42 -14.64
N THR A 188 10.79 14.91 -13.74
CA THR A 188 10.02 13.70 -13.93
C THR A 188 8.57 13.88 -13.44
N ARG A 189 7.72 12.90 -13.71
CA ARG A 189 6.34 12.86 -13.16
C ARG A 189 6.29 12.53 -11.66
N ALA A 190 7.41 12.17 -11.06
CA ALA A 190 7.51 11.69 -9.70
C ALA A 190 8.34 12.58 -8.78
N ASP A 191 8.73 13.81 -9.20
CA ASP A 191 9.57 14.72 -8.42
C ASP A 191 8.98 15.08 -7.04
N TRP A 192 7.71 14.87 -6.86
CA TRP A 192 7.02 15.06 -5.59
C TRP A 192 7.22 13.92 -4.58
N VAL A 193 7.79 12.78 -5.02
CA VAL A 193 7.95 11.58 -4.19
C VAL A 193 9.11 11.74 -3.21
N THR A 194 10.23 12.33 -3.68
CA THR A 194 11.42 12.56 -2.87
C THR A 194 12.25 13.69 -3.45
N SER A 195 13.00 14.42 -2.58
CA SER A 195 14.01 15.40 -2.99
C SER A 195 15.37 14.78 -3.31
N ASP A 196 15.60 13.54 -2.93
CA ASP A 196 16.79 12.77 -3.28
C ASP A 196 16.72 12.32 -4.74
N THR A 197 17.59 12.86 -5.58
CA THR A 197 17.57 12.60 -7.02
C THR A 197 17.96 11.18 -7.38
N GLU A 198 18.85 10.55 -6.62
CA GLU A 198 19.26 9.16 -6.84
C GLU A 198 18.13 8.20 -6.51
N LYS A 199 17.48 8.38 -5.35
CA LYS A 199 16.28 7.58 -4.97
C LYS A 199 15.13 7.81 -5.95
N LEU A 200 14.98 9.02 -6.48
CA LEU A 200 13.98 9.32 -7.48
C LEU A 200 14.26 8.58 -8.80
N ASP A 201 15.51 8.57 -9.27
CA ASP A 201 15.89 7.86 -10.49
C ASP A 201 15.69 6.35 -10.36
N GLN A 202 16.04 5.77 -9.20
CA GLN A 202 15.72 4.38 -8.86
C GLN A 202 14.20 4.12 -8.93
N TYR A 203 13.38 4.99 -8.32
CA TYR A 203 11.92 4.86 -8.34
C TYR A 203 11.34 4.93 -9.76
N VAL A 204 11.79 5.88 -10.56
CA VAL A 204 11.25 6.10 -11.92
C VAL A 204 11.66 4.98 -12.89
N SER A 205 12.85 4.41 -12.72
CA SER A 205 13.36 3.30 -13.54
C SER A 205 12.80 1.93 -13.15
N ASP A 206 12.23 1.79 -11.95
CA ASP A 206 11.69 0.54 -11.46
C ASP A 206 10.32 0.22 -12.09
N PRO A 207 10.19 -0.90 -12.84
CA PRO A 207 8.91 -1.32 -13.41
C PRO A 207 7.80 -1.52 -12.36
N LEU A 208 8.16 -1.89 -11.12
CA LEU A 208 7.22 -2.08 -10.01
C LEU A 208 6.72 -0.75 -9.41
N CYS A 209 7.35 0.38 -9.79
CA CYS A 209 6.99 1.73 -9.37
C CYS A 209 6.50 2.61 -10.54
N SER A 210 6.23 2.03 -11.74
CA SER A 210 5.94 2.81 -12.95
C SER A 210 4.62 2.48 -13.64
N PHE A 211 3.76 1.65 -13.05
CA PHE A 211 2.44 1.33 -13.61
C PHE A 211 1.37 2.38 -13.23
N VAL A 212 0.28 2.40 -13.98
CA VAL A 212 -0.91 3.21 -13.67
C VAL A 212 -1.97 2.29 -13.07
N PHE A 213 -2.64 2.74 -12.02
CA PHE A 213 -3.77 2.02 -11.43
C PHE A 213 -4.87 1.78 -12.44
N THR A 214 -5.53 0.64 -12.32
CA THR A 214 -6.79 0.36 -13.01
C THR A 214 -7.91 1.21 -12.45
N VAL A 215 -8.98 1.39 -13.20
CA VAL A 215 -10.19 2.06 -12.66
C VAL A 215 -10.80 1.30 -11.48
N ASN A 216 -10.55 -0.02 -11.38
CA ASN A 216 -10.91 -0.82 -10.21
C ASN A 216 -10.18 -0.33 -8.95
N ALA A 217 -8.86 -0.25 -8.97
CA ALA A 217 -8.09 0.13 -7.78
C ALA A 217 -8.40 1.56 -7.34
N TYR A 218 -8.54 2.51 -8.28
CA TYR A 218 -9.01 3.87 -7.94
C TYR A 218 -10.40 3.84 -7.31
N TYR A 219 -11.35 3.09 -7.88
CA TYR A 219 -12.70 2.95 -7.33
C TYR A 219 -12.68 2.40 -5.90
N GLN A 220 -11.93 1.32 -5.67
CA GLN A 220 -11.81 0.67 -4.37
C GLN A 220 -11.14 1.61 -3.33
N MET A 221 -10.11 2.34 -3.75
CA MET A 221 -9.47 3.35 -2.91
C MET A 221 -10.46 4.47 -2.52
N PHE A 222 -11.24 5.01 -3.46
CA PHE A 222 -12.27 6.02 -3.16
C PHE A 222 -13.38 5.48 -2.23
N CYS A 223 -13.73 4.20 -2.34
CA CYS A 223 -14.65 3.57 -1.41
C CYS A 223 -14.09 3.50 0.02
N GLY A 224 -12.81 3.18 0.16
CA GLY A 224 -12.15 3.12 1.46
C GLY A 224 -11.97 4.48 2.14
N ILE A 225 -11.69 5.53 1.38
CA ILE A 225 -11.53 6.89 1.93
C ILE A 225 -12.86 7.45 2.47
N GLN A 226 -13.98 6.99 1.94
CA GLN A 226 -15.31 7.48 2.33
C GLN A 226 -15.82 6.86 3.65
N GLN A 227 -15.18 5.80 4.13
CA GLN A 227 -15.50 5.15 5.41
C GLN A 227 -14.84 5.91 6.57
#